data_1420dbfddf4354bc9d21eac270352b20
#
_entry.id   1420dbfddf4354bc9d21eac270352b20
#
_cell.length_a   1.000
_cell.length_b   1.000
_cell.length_c   1.000
_cell.angle_alpha   90.00
_cell.angle_beta   90.00
_cell.angle_gamma   90.00
#
_symmetry.space_group_name_H-M   'P 1'
#
loop_
_entity.id
_entity.type
_entity.pdbx_description
1 polymer ?
#
loop_
_entity_poly.entity_id
_entity_poly.type
_entity_poly.pdbx_seq_one_letter_code
_entity_poly.pdbx_strand_id
1 'polypeptide(L)'
;LILYQWQESRDNGSSWFDVPESDPYSGTKTNQILFTKPDPSLSGYKYRVLLTIPSYVCGVVPLNYEGNLIVYPDNDEDGVRDAFDQDDDNDGILDTYEGTGNQDNDQDGIPNRFDLDSDGDGCLDVIEAGFLDANGDGIIGPDNVDSVFIDSLNSLGSQAVSSSGRVNGFGGY
;
A
#
# COMPACT_ATOMS: atom_id res chain seq x y z
N LEU A 1 30.35 -16.24 18.98
CA LEU A 1 28.93 -15.94 18.76
C LEU A 1 28.77 -14.44 18.68
N ILE A 2 28.12 -13.93 17.63
CA ILE A 2 27.72 -12.53 17.49
C ILE A 2 26.24 -12.47 17.81
N LEU A 3 25.84 -11.54 18.67
CA LEU A 3 24.44 -11.24 18.93
C LEU A 3 24.08 -9.94 18.21
N TYR A 4 22.92 -9.91 17.63
CA TYR A 4 22.34 -8.77 16.90
C TYR A 4 21.15 -8.22 17.66
N GLN A 5 20.98 -6.91 17.64
CA GLN A 5 19.78 -6.23 18.08
C GLN A 5 19.54 -5.02 17.17
N TRP A 6 18.44 -5.03 16.45
CA TRP A 6 18.03 -3.87 15.68
C TRP A 6 17.35 -2.84 16.56
N GLN A 7 17.63 -1.58 16.24
CA GLN A 7 17.04 -0.41 16.92
C GLN A 7 16.46 0.54 15.91
N GLU A 8 15.37 1.20 16.30
CA GLU A 8 14.73 2.28 15.55
C GLU A 8 14.93 3.63 16.25
N SER A 9 14.92 4.69 15.45
CA SER A 9 14.85 6.07 15.91
C SER A 9 13.73 6.81 15.20
N ARG A 10 12.91 7.48 15.98
CA ARG A 10 11.76 8.29 15.51
C ARG A 10 12.07 9.79 15.52
N ASP A 11 13.24 10.17 15.97
CA ASP A 11 13.69 11.56 16.20
C ASP A 11 15.01 11.86 15.48
N ASN A 12 15.15 11.31 14.28
CA ASN A 12 16.29 11.49 13.38
C ASN A 12 17.65 11.06 13.99
N GLY A 13 17.65 10.05 14.85
CA GLY A 13 18.86 9.47 15.41
C GLY A 13 19.22 10.03 16.81
N SER A 14 18.39 10.88 17.41
CA SER A 14 18.65 11.44 18.73
C SER A 14 18.42 10.43 19.84
N SER A 15 17.40 9.59 19.73
CA SER A 15 17.14 8.45 20.63
C SER A 15 16.89 7.17 19.86
N TRP A 16 17.21 6.04 20.50
CA TRP A 16 17.14 4.71 19.89
C TRP A 16 16.42 3.74 20.80
N PHE A 17 15.51 2.96 20.21
CA PHE A 17 14.71 1.96 20.89
C PHE A 17 14.90 0.60 20.24
N ASP A 18 14.93 -0.46 21.03
CA ASP A 18 15.01 -1.82 20.50
C ASP A 18 13.74 -2.14 19.72
N VAL A 19 13.92 -2.65 18.49
CA VAL A 19 12.79 -3.11 17.66
C VAL A 19 12.28 -4.44 18.19
N PRO A 20 10.97 -4.58 18.46
CA PRO A 20 10.38 -5.82 18.93
C PRO A 20 10.35 -6.87 17.80
N GLU A 21 10.36 -8.15 18.16
CA GLU A 21 10.14 -9.26 17.22
C GLU A 21 8.63 -9.50 17.08
N SER A 22 7.95 -8.60 16.38
CA SER A 22 6.50 -8.63 16.13
C SER A 22 6.18 -7.79 14.91
N ASP A 23 5.06 -8.02 14.26
CA ASP A 23 4.63 -7.23 13.11
C ASP A 23 4.73 -5.71 13.37
N PRO A 24 5.18 -4.94 12.38
CA PRO A 24 5.58 -5.33 11.02
C PRO A 24 7.03 -5.84 10.90
N TYR A 25 7.71 -6.09 12.01
CA TYR A 25 9.13 -6.44 12.04
C TYR A 25 9.35 -7.94 12.25
N SER A 26 10.39 -8.46 11.61
CA SER A 26 10.94 -9.77 11.89
C SER A 26 12.47 -9.80 11.66
N GLY A 27 13.14 -10.79 12.23
CA GLY A 27 14.60 -10.90 12.14
C GLY A 27 15.37 -9.87 12.97
N THR A 28 14.74 -9.28 13.97
CA THR A 28 15.30 -8.17 14.76
C THR A 28 16.53 -8.54 15.59
N LYS A 29 16.80 -9.84 15.72
CA LYS A 29 17.99 -10.41 16.39
C LYS A 29 18.90 -11.15 15.43
N THR A 30 18.80 -10.88 14.14
CA THR A 30 19.63 -11.45 13.07
C THR A 30 20.42 -10.36 12.36
N ASN A 31 21.19 -10.74 11.35
CA ASN A 31 21.93 -9.80 10.52
C ASN A 31 21.03 -9.06 9.50
N GLN A 32 19.73 -9.34 9.47
CA GLN A 32 18.75 -8.71 8.60
C GLN A 32 17.49 -8.41 9.40
N ILE A 33 16.93 -7.24 9.21
CA ILE A 33 15.57 -6.90 9.61
C ILE A 33 14.69 -6.96 8.37
N LEU A 34 13.50 -7.53 8.52
CA LEU A 34 12.48 -7.62 7.49
C LEU A 34 11.26 -6.82 7.94
N PHE A 35 10.63 -6.18 6.98
CA PHE A 35 9.38 -5.44 7.17
C PHE A 35 8.29 -6.14 6.38
N THR A 36 7.16 -6.41 7.02
CA THR A 36 5.98 -6.99 6.37
C THR A 36 4.86 -5.97 6.44
N LYS A 37 4.42 -5.48 5.29
CA LYS A 37 3.38 -4.43 5.17
C LYS A 37 3.61 -3.29 6.19
N PRO A 38 4.72 -2.55 6.09
CA PRO A 38 5.02 -1.49 7.04
C PRO A 38 4.05 -0.33 6.84
N ASP A 39 3.44 0.12 7.91
CA ASP A 39 2.57 1.29 7.90
C ASP A 39 3.33 2.55 7.40
N PRO A 40 2.72 3.39 6.53
CA PRO A 40 3.33 4.63 6.03
C PRO A 40 3.84 5.57 7.12
N SER A 41 3.29 5.53 8.34
CA SER A 41 3.78 6.32 9.49
C SER A 41 5.20 5.97 9.93
N LEU A 42 5.73 4.81 9.52
CA LEU A 42 7.12 4.43 9.76
C LEU A 42 8.09 5.10 8.79
N SER A 43 7.58 5.78 7.77
CA SER A 43 8.40 6.49 6.80
C SER A 43 9.21 7.59 7.50
N GLY A 44 10.51 7.64 7.19
CA GLY A 44 11.45 8.57 7.81
C GLY A 44 12.09 8.06 9.10
N TYR A 45 11.66 6.92 9.66
CA TYR A 45 12.36 6.32 10.77
C TYR A 45 13.75 5.85 10.35
N LYS A 46 14.68 5.93 11.27
CA LYS A 46 16.04 5.40 11.08
C LYS A 46 16.19 4.07 11.80
N TYR A 47 16.96 3.20 11.20
CA TYR A 47 17.28 1.87 11.75
C TYR A 47 18.79 1.67 11.81
N ARG A 48 19.23 1.01 12.88
CA ARG A 48 20.61 0.56 13.04
C ARG A 48 20.66 -0.80 13.70
N VAL A 49 21.78 -1.50 13.58
CA VAL A 49 22.02 -2.76 14.25
C VAL A 49 23.13 -2.60 15.31
N LEU A 50 22.87 -3.13 16.50
CA LEU A 50 23.88 -3.30 17.54
C LEU A 50 24.48 -4.71 17.45
N LEU A 51 25.79 -4.80 17.51
CA LEU A 51 26.51 -6.06 17.58
C LEU A 51 27.09 -6.24 18.99
N THR A 52 26.84 -7.38 19.58
CA THR A 52 27.43 -7.79 20.85
C THR A 52 28.23 -9.06 20.68
N ILE A 53 29.48 -9.04 21.08
CA ILE A 53 30.36 -10.22 21.14
C ILE A 53 30.61 -10.52 22.61
N PRO A 54 29.94 -11.54 23.21
CA PRO A 54 30.00 -11.81 24.65
C PRO A 54 31.40 -12.10 25.20
N SER A 55 32.32 -12.51 24.34
CA SER A 55 33.72 -12.80 24.73
C SER A 55 34.63 -11.58 24.68
N TYR A 56 34.12 -10.40 24.28
CA TYR A 56 34.88 -9.15 24.24
C TYR A 56 34.49 -8.26 25.40
N VAL A 57 35.50 -7.83 26.17
CA VAL A 57 35.34 -7.05 27.40
C VAL A 57 34.90 -5.60 27.11
N CYS A 58 34.94 -5.15 25.86
CA CYS A 58 34.68 -3.73 25.49
C CYS A 58 33.22 -3.41 25.11
N GLY A 59 32.28 -4.32 25.35
CA GLY A 59 30.85 -4.00 25.28
C GLY A 59 30.22 -4.04 23.87
N VAL A 60 29.03 -3.46 23.78
CA VAL A 60 28.22 -3.33 22.57
C VAL A 60 28.83 -2.28 21.65
N VAL A 61 29.08 -2.63 20.40
CA VAL A 61 29.54 -1.68 19.38
C VAL A 61 28.38 -1.39 18.45
N PRO A 62 27.80 -0.16 18.45
CA PRO A 62 26.89 0.22 17.38
C PRO A 62 27.69 0.27 16.08
N LEU A 63 27.20 -0.36 15.04
CA LEU A 63 27.70 -0.05 13.71
C LEU A 63 27.24 1.35 13.35
N ASN A 64 28.15 2.20 12.92
CA ASN A 64 27.86 3.59 12.52
C ASN A 64 27.14 3.66 11.16
N TYR A 65 26.36 2.63 10.81
CA TYR A 65 25.55 2.61 9.61
C TYR A 65 24.08 2.69 10.02
N GLU A 66 23.46 3.78 9.60
CA GLU A 66 22.04 4.03 9.77
C GLU A 66 21.36 3.94 8.40
N GLY A 67 20.24 3.25 8.34
CA GLY A 67 19.35 3.23 7.17
C GLY A 67 18.09 4.03 7.47
N ASN A 68 17.59 4.75 6.48
CA ASN A 68 16.26 5.35 6.55
C ASN A 68 15.26 4.41 5.91
N LEU A 69 14.13 4.18 6.56
CA LEU A 69 12.98 3.54 5.94
C LEU A 69 12.18 4.62 5.19
N ILE A 70 11.82 4.33 3.96
CA ILE A 70 10.84 5.10 3.20
C ILE A 70 9.73 4.12 2.83
N VAL A 71 8.55 4.37 3.33
CA VAL A 71 7.33 3.64 2.98
C VAL A 71 6.56 4.51 2.01
N TYR A 72 6.20 3.95 0.90
CA TYR A 72 5.35 4.60 -0.09
C TYR A 72 3.95 4.01 0.05
N PRO A 73 2.89 4.83 0.01
CA PRO A 73 1.54 4.34 -0.06
C PRO A 73 1.32 3.47 -1.32
N ASP A 74 0.50 2.45 -1.17
CA ASP A 74 0.06 1.47 -2.16
C ASP A 74 -1.26 0.94 -1.59
N ASN A 75 -2.37 1.59 -1.99
CA ASN A 75 -3.66 1.44 -1.30
C ASN A 75 -4.28 0.07 -1.55
N ASP A 76 -4.25 -0.40 -2.80
CA ASP A 76 -4.80 -1.69 -3.21
C ASP A 76 -3.82 -2.86 -3.07
N GLU A 77 -2.56 -2.57 -2.72
CA GLU A 77 -1.48 -3.55 -2.53
C GLU A 77 -1.10 -4.35 -3.78
N ASP A 78 -1.31 -3.81 -4.97
CA ASP A 78 -0.97 -4.47 -6.24
C ASP A 78 0.53 -4.41 -6.58
N GLY A 79 1.30 -3.56 -5.84
CA GLY A 79 2.74 -3.35 -5.97
C GLY A 79 3.11 -2.14 -6.82
N VAL A 80 2.15 -1.40 -7.32
CA VAL A 80 2.31 -0.05 -7.87
C VAL A 80 1.96 0.94 -6.76
N ARG A 81 2.76 1.98 -6.58
CA ARG A 81 2.52 2.99 -5.53
C ARG A 81 1.49 3.98 -6.01
N ASP A 82 0.61 4.47 -5.15
CA ASP A 82 -0.41 5.48 -5.44
C ASP A 82 0.10 6.66 -6.30
N ALA A 83 1.36 7.06 -6.11
CA ALA A 83 1.96 8.16 -6.88
C ALA A 83 2.22 7.84 -8.36
N PHE A 84 2.15 6.59 -8.75
CA PHE A 84 2.41 6.07 -10.11
C PHE A 84 1.29 5.16 -10.59
N ASP A 85 0.34 4.86 -9.73
CA ASP A 85 -0.87 4.16 -10.10
C ASP A 85 -1.81 5.10 -10.87
N GLN A 86 -2.72 4.56 -11.58
CA GLN A 86 -3.75 5.27 -12.33
C GLN A 86 -5.14 4.94 -11.82
N ASP A 87 -5.24 3.96 -10.91
CA ASP A 87 -6.44 3.39 -10.34
C ASP A 87 -6.06 2.91 -8.94
N ASP A 88 -5.99 3.87 -7.99
CA ASP A 88 -5.35 3.70 -6.67
C ASP A 88 -6.06 2.67 -5.77
N ASP A 89 -7.30 2.26 -6.09
CA ASP A 89 -8.07 1.25 -5.36
C ASP A 89 -8.49 0.04 -6.21
N ASN A 90 -8.10 0.04 -7.51
CA ASN A 90 -8.38 -1.03 -8.47
C ASN A 90 -9.86 -1.36 -8.65
N ASP A 91 -10.73 -0.38 -8.50
CA ASP A 91 -12.17 -0.56 -8.76
C ASP A 91 -12.55 -0.51 -10.25
N GLY A 92 -11.58 -0.11 -11.11
CA GLY A 92 -11.73 0.00 -12.56
C GLY A 92 -12.16 1.38 -13.03
N ILE A 93 -12.25 2.35 -12.15
CA ILE A 93 -12.39 3.76 -12.43
C ILE A 93 -11.06 4.43 -12.18
N LEU A 94 -10.51 5.12 -13.18
CA LEU A 94 -9.21 5.76 -13.01
C LEU A 94 -9.31 6.99 -12.12
N ASP A 95 -8.31 7.24 -11.26
CA ASP A 95 -8.19 8.43 -10.39
C ASP A 95 -8.51 9.74 -11.06
N THR A 96 -8.16 9.88 -12.36
CA THR A 96 -8.43 11.09 -13.15
C THR A 96 -9.91 11.36 -13.36
N TYR A 97 -10.75 10.35 -13.23
CA TYR A 97 -12.21 10.47 -13.33
C TYR A 97 -12.86 10.62 -11.97
N GLU A 98 -12.32 10.01 -10.96
CA GLU A 98 -12.76 10.12 -9.58
C GLU A 98 -12.34 11.44 -8.93
N GLY A 99 -11.29 12.06 -9.47
CA GLY A 99 -10.76 13.34 -9.03
C GLY A 99 -9.38 13.21 -8.40
N THR A 100 -8.40 13.86 -9.01
CA THR A 100 -6.98 13.88 -8.62
C THR A 100 -6.67 14.61 -7.32
N GLY A 101 -7.59 14.64 -6.39
CA GLY A 101 -7.47 15.38 -5.14
C GLY A 101 -8.09 14.64 -3.97
N ASN A 102 -8.65 15.39 -3.07
CA ASN A 102 -9.41 14.90 -1.94
C ASN A 102 -10.91 15.07 -2.20
N GLN A 103 -11.38 14.71 -3.40
CA GLN A 103 -12.81 14.60 -3.66
C GLN A 103 -13.34 13.42 -2.84
N ASP A 104 -14.41 13.66 -2.13
CA ASP A 104 -15.06 12.74 -1.20
C ASP A 104 -16.56 13.06 -1.35
N ASN A 105 -17.27 12.25 -2.13
CA ASN A 105 -18.62 12.56 -2.57
C ASN A 105 -19.65 12.27 -1.49
N ASP A 106 -19.46 11.22 -0.71
CA ASP A 106 -20.35 10.80 0.35
C ASP A 106 -19.98 11.40 1.71
N GLN A 107 -18.78 12.00 1.84
CA GLN A 107 -18.23 12.66 3.01
C GLN A 107 -17.97 11.73 4.20
N ASP A 108 -17.57 10.51 3.90
CA ASP A 108 -17.18 9.55 4.93
C ASP A 108 -15.73 9.74 5.40
N GLY A 109 -14.92 10.49 4.67
CA GLY A 109 -13.54 10.85 4.96
C GLY A 109 -12.52 10.07 4.14
N ILE A 110 -12.96 9.20 3.23
CA ILE A 110 -12.14 8.51 2.24
C ILE A 110 -12.28 9.29 0.92
N PRO A 111 -11.19 9.72 0.27
CA PRO A 111 -11.29 10.30 -1.06
C PRO A 111 -11.74 9.25 -2.09
N ASN A 112 -12.56 9.67 -3.07
CA ASN A 112 -13.14 8.76 -4.08
C ASN A 112 -12.13 7.76 -4.68
N ARG A 113 -10.94 8.22 -5.03
CA ARG A 113 -9.87 7.39 -5.62
C ARG A 113 -9.28 6.32 -4.70
N PHE A 114 -9.77 6.20 -3.49
CA PHE A 114 -9.41 5.20 -2.49
C PHE A 114 -10.64 4.52 -1.93
N ASP A 115 -11.82 4.86 -2.46
CA ASP A 115 -13.11 4.49 -1.94
C ASP A 115 -13.87 3.63 -2.95
N LEU A 116 -14.12 2.40 -2.61
CA LEU A 116 -14.80 1.42 -3.46
C LEU A 116 -16.32 1.64 -3.60
N ASP A 117 -16.88 2.66 -2.89
CA ASP A 117 -18.31 3.05 -2.91
C ASP A 117 -18.40 4.58 -2.80
N SER A 118 -17.85 5.28 -3.77
CA SER A 118 -17.61 6.73 -3.78
C SER A 118 -18.87 7.59 -3.52
N ASP A 119 -20.08 7.09 -3.74
CA ASP A 119 -21.32 7.82 -3.45
C ASP A 119 -22.06 7.32 -2.21
N GLY A 120 -21.55 6.26 -1.55
CA GLY A 120 -22.03 5.74 -0.27
C GLY A 120 -23.42 5.10 -0.33
N ASP A 121 -23.89 4.68 -1.52
CA ASP A 121 -25.23 4.12 -1.68
C ASP A 121 -25.29 2.59 -1.43
N GLY A 122 -24.12 1.94 -1.25
CA GLY A 122 -23.96 0.52 -0.98
C GLY A 122 -23.87 -0.33 -2.25
N CYS A 123 -23.72 0.28 -3.41
CA CYS A 123 -23.39 -0.36 -4.66
C CYS A 123 -21.97 -0.01 -5.03
N LEU A 124 -21.04 -0.97 -4.97
CA LEU A 124 -19.62 -0.73 -5.20
C LEU A 124 -19.37 -0.17 -6.61
N ASP A 125 -18.46 0.75 -6.73
CA ASP A 125 -18.11 1.51 -7.95
C ASP A 125 -17.74 0.58 -9.10
N VAL A 126 -17.04 -0.51 -8.84
CA VAL A 126 -16.73 -1.59 -9.80
C VAL A 126 -18.00 -2.13 -10.50
N ILE A 127 -19.10 -2.30 -9.76
CA ILE A 127 -20.38 -2.79 -10.29
C ILE A 127 -21.07 -1.67 -11.08
N GLU A 128 -21.05 -0.45 -10.59
CA GLU A 128 -21.62 0.72 -11.25
C GLU A 128 -20.88 1.07 -12.55
N ALA A 129 -19.56 0.87 -12.58
CA ALA A 129 -18.74 0.96 -13.78
C ALA A 129 -19.07 -0.13 -14.80
N GLY A 130 -19.80 -1.18 -14.40
CA GLY A 130 -20.28 -2.26 -15.27
C GLY A 130 -19.35 -3.46 -15.34
N PHE A 131 -18.43 -3.58 -14.39
CA PHE A 131 -17.60 -4.78 -14.24
C PHE A 131 -18.31 -5.86 -13.42
N LEU A 132 -17.80 -7.07 -13.50
CA LEU A 132 -18.26 -8.18 -12.67
C LEU A 132 -17.33 -8.29 -11.46
N ASP A 133 -17.86 -8.03 -10.31
CA ASP A 133 -17.24 -8.34 -9.04
C ASP A 133 -17.81 -9.68 -8.54
N ALA A 134 -17.08 -10.76 -8.76
CA ALA A 134 -17.58 -12.11 -8.50
C ALA A 134 -17.35 -12.55 -7.05
N ASN A 135 -16.42 -11.96 -6.35
CA ASN A 135 -16.11 -12.23 -4.95
C ASN A 135 -16.72 -11.18 -4.00
N GLY A 136 -17.13 -10.02 -4.50
CA GLY A 136 -17.80 -8.98 -3.74
C GLY A 136 -16.84 -8.12 -2.91
N ASP A 137 -15.59 -7.97 -3.37
CA ASP A 137 -14.58 -7.17 -2.65
C ASP A 137 -14.44 -5.74 -3.18
N GLY A 138 -15.07 -5.41 -4.30
CA GLY A 138 -15.05 -4.09 -4.90
C GLY A 138 -13.84 -3.83 -5.81
N ILE A 139 -12.96 -4.79 -5.98
CA ILE A 139 -11.66 -4.62 -6.65
C ILE A 139 -11.62 -5.45 -7.93
N ILE A 140 -11.04 -4.89 -8.99
CA ILE A 140 -10.68 -5.66 -10.20
C ILE A 140 -9.27 -6.23 -9.97
N GLY A 141 -9.18 -7.42 -9.45
CA GLY A 141 -7.92 -7.96 -8.97
C GLY A 141 -7.51 -9.32 -9.52
N PRO A 142 -6.26 -9.74 -9.17
CA PRO A 142 -5.66 -10.98 -9.65
C PRO A 142 -6.11 -12.25 -8.92
N ASP A 143 -7.07 -12.19 -8.03
CA ASP A 143 -7.53 -13.33 -7.22
C ASP A 143 -8.38 -14.36 -7.98
N ASN A 144 -8.24 -14.40 -9.30
CA ASN A 144 -8.66 -15.46 -10.23
C ASN A 144 -10.15 -15.50 -10.61
N VAL A 145 -10.98 -14.63 -10.11
CA VAL A 145 -12.41 -14.65 -10.44
C VAL A 145 -12.76 -13.51 -11.40
N ASP A 146 -12.14 -12.36 -11.23
CA ASP A 146 -12.37 -11.14 -12.02
C ASP A 146 -11.46 -11.03 -13.25
N SER A 147 -10.39 -11.84 -13.30
CA SER A 147 -9.39 -11.87 -14.37
C SER A 147 -9.95 -12.13 -15.79
N VAL A 148 -11.19 -12.55 -15.90
CA VAL A 148 -11.88 -12.76 -17.20
C VAL A 148 -12.13 -11.42 -17.91
N PHE A 149 -12.15 -10.29 -17.18
CA PHE A 149 -12.45 -8.97 -17.76
C PHE A 149 -11.20 -8.15 -18.08
N ILE A 150 -10.08 -8.33 -17.37
CA ILE A 150 -8.80 -7.64 -17.69
C ILE A 150 -8.36 -7.99 -19.12
N ASP A 151 -8.51 -9.26 -19.55
CA ASP A 151 -8.23 -9.67 -20.93
C ASP A 151 -9.20 -9.01 -21.94
N SER A 152 -10.40 -8.69 -21.52
CA SER A 152 -11.37 -7.99 -22.37
C SER A 152 -11.07 -6.49 -22.45
N LEU A 153 -10.62 -5.85 -21.38
CA LEU A 153 -10.21 -4.44 -21.36
C LEU A 153 -8.94 -4.23 -22.18
N ASN A 154 -7.95 -5.10 -22.06
CA ASN A 154 -6.75 -5.08 -22.88
C ASN A 154 -7.05 -5.32 -24.37
N SER A 155 -8.12 -6.04 -24.69
CA SER A 155 -8.58 -6.27 -26.07
C SER A 155 -9.45 -5.15 -26.64
N LEU A 156 -10.08 -4.34 -25.78
CA LEU A 156 -10.95 -3.23 -26.18
C LEU A 156 -10.18 -1.93 -26.46
N GLY A 157 -8.88 -1.90 -26.18
CA GLY A 157 -7.98 -0.77 -26.46
C GLY A 157 -8.60 0.56 -26.05
N SER A 158 -8.21 1.06 -24.88
CA SER A 158 -8.52 2.40 -24.36
C SER A 158 -9.97 2.87 -24.67
N GLN A 159 -10.94 2.17 -24.15
CA GLN A 159 -12.30 2.69 -24.11
C GLN A 159 -12.31 3.83 -23.09
N ALA A 160 -12.57 5.01 -23.56
CA ALA A 160 -12.68 6.16 -22.70
C ALA A 160 -13.88 5.96 -21.76
N VAL A 161 -13.63 6.01 -20.46
CA VAL A 161 -14.68 6.12 -19.45
C VAL A 161 -15.48 7.40 -19.67
N SER A 162 -16.75 7.38 -19.37
CA SER A 162 -17.60 8.57 -19.50
C SER A 162 -17.25 9.61 -18.41
N SER A 163 -17.76 10.82 -18.55
CA SER A 163 -17.62 11.88 -17.53
C SER A 163 -18.34 11.53 -16.20
N SER A 164 -19.00 10.41 -16.10
CA SER A 164 -19.62 9.84 -14.90
C SER A 164 -18.89 8.59 -14.41
N GLY A 165 -17.63 8.37 -14.83
CA GLY A 165 -16.86 7.22 -14.45
C GLY A 165 -17.20 5.90 -15.17
N ARG A 166 -18.15 5.87 -16.05
CA ARG A 166 -18.59 4.65 -16.74
C ARG A 166 -17.80 4.34 -18.00
N VAL A 167 -17.43 3.10 -18.19
CA VAL A 167 -16.83 2.62 -19.44
C VAL A 167 -17.84 2.74 -20.59
N ASN A 168 -17.49 3.51 -21.62
CA ASN A 168 -18.35 3.67 -22.81
C ASN A 168 -18.46 2.35 -23.58
N GLY A 169 -19.62 1.73 -23.57
CA GLY A 169 -19.89 0.50 -24.33
C GLY A 169 -20.79 -0.50 -23.64
N PHE A 170 -21.00 -0.38 -22.35
CA PHE A 170 -22.02 -1.17 -21.65
C PHE A 170 -23.25 -0.27 -21.47
N GLY A 171 -24.32 -0.65 -22.19
CA GLY A 171 -25.55 0.12 -22.29
C GLY A 171 -26.20 0.37 -20.94
N GLY A 172 -26.44 1.62 -20.72
CA GLY A 172 -26.87 2.30 -19.55
C GLY A 172 -27.87 1.67 -18.58
N TYR A 173 -27.73 2.15 -17.40
CA TYR A 173 -28.84 2.32 -16.47
C TYR A 173 -28.99 3.80 -16.17
#